data_3f3cfc819c26a6cc8b06e3496a362e20
#
_entry.id   3f3cfc819c26a6cc8b06e3496a362e20
#
_cell.length_a   1.000
_cell.length_b   1.000
_cell.length_c   1.000
_cell.angle_alpha   90.00
_cell.angle_beta   90.00
_cell.angle_gamma   90.00
#
_symmetry.space_group_name_H-M   'P 1'
#
loop_
_entity.id
_entity.type
_entity.pdbx_description
1 polymer ?
#
loop_
_entity_poly.entity_id
_entity_poly.type
_entity_poly.pdbx_seq_one_letter_code
_entity_poly.pdbx_strand_id
1 'polypeptide(L)'
;MDSVLRASAMYLALMVLFKIAGRRSLAELTTFDFVLLLMIGEATQQALLGDDFSLTNSLIVIVTLVAIDVGLSLLKQRSRWVSRLIDGEPTIIVENGKLLHERLRRARLLEADVMEAARSSQGIEKLEEIKFAVLERNGKISVIAQED
;
A
#
# COMPACT_ATOMS: atom_id res chain seq x y z
N MET A 1 -24.88 -10.53 -14.93
CA MET A 1 -24.83 -10.34 -13.46
C MET A 1 -23.60 -10.98 -12.84
N ASP A 2 -23.16 -12.14 -13.33
CA ASP A 2 -22.00 -12.85 -12.77
C ASP A 2 -20.69 -12.07 -12.89
N SER A 3 -20.44 -11.37 -13.99
CA SER A 3 -19.22 -10.58 -14.20
C SER A 3 -19.08 -9.43 -13.21
N VAL A 4 -20.15 -8.72 -12.92
CA VAL A 4 -20.16 -7.63 -11.93
C VAL A 4 -19.91 -8.18 -10.53
N LEU A 5 -20.55 -9.28 -10.18
CA LEU A 5 -20.38 -9.94 -8.89
C LEU A 5 -18.94 -10.46 -8.71
N ARG A 6 -18.40 -11.13 -9.73
CA ARG A 6 -17.01 -11.64 -9.73
C ARG A 6 -16.01 -10.49 -9.61
N ALA A 7 -16.17 -9.41 -10.40
CA ALA A 7 -15.30 -8.24 -10.33
C ALA A 7 -15.34 -7.58 -8.95
N SER A 8 -16.52 -7.40 -8.38
CA SER A 8 -16.68 -6.81 -7.05
C SER A 8 -16.06 -7.68 -5.96
N ALA A 9 -16.31 -8.98 -5.98
CA ALA A 9 -15.77 -9.93 -5.02
C ALA A 9 -14.24 -9.97 -5.10
N MET A 10 -13.67 -10.02 -6.32
CA MET A 10 -12.22 -10.06 -6.53
C MET A 10 -11.55 -8.76 -6.11
N TYR A 11 -12.14 -7.60 -6.40
CA TYR A 11 -11.63 -6.31 -5.94
C TYR A 11 -11.54 -6.26 -4.41
N LEU A 12 -12.61 -6.64 -3.72
CA LEU A 12 -12.64 -6.67 -2.26
C LEU A 12 -11.63 -7.67 -1.68
N ALA A 13 -11.53 -8.86 -2.28
CA ALA A 13 -10.56 -9.87 -1.87
C ALA A 13 -9.12 -9.37 -2.00
N LEU A 14 -8.75 -8.76 -3.14
CA LEU A 14 -7.43 -8.18 -3.36
C LEU A 14 -7.17 -7.00 -2.41
N MET A 15 -8.15 -6.14 -2.16
CA MET A 15 -8.02 -5.04 -1.21
C MET A 15 -7.69 -5.55 0.19
N VAL A 16 -8.36 -6.61 0.65
CA VAL A 16 -8.09 -7.25 1.95
C VAL A 16 -6.71 -7.91 1.95
N LEU A 17 -6.37 -8.64 0.90
CA LEU A 17 -5.08 -9.32 0.75
C LEU A 17 -3.92 -8.32 0.82
N PHE A 18 -3.95 -7.25 0.03
CA PHE A 18 -2.90 -6.22 0.04
C PHE A 18 -2.85 -5.46 1.37
N LYS A 19 -3.97 -5.28 2.03
CA LYS A 19 -4.00 -4.71 3.37
C LYS A 19 -3.28 -5.59 4.40
N ILE A 20 -3.47 -6.91 4.32
CA ILE A 20 -2.78 -7.90 5.19
C ILE A 20 -1.29 -7.99 4.83
N ALA A 21 -0.95 -7.94 3.53
CA ALA A 21 0.43 -8.00 3.05
C ALA A 21 1.29 -6.82 3.56
N GLY A 22 0.68 -5.67 3.84
CA GLY A 22 1.34 -4.51 4.42
C GLY A 22 1.53 -3.35 3.45
N ARG A 23 2.12 -2.25 3.97
CA ARG A 23 2.28 -0.99 3.25
C ARG A 23 3.66 -0.89 2.59
N ARG A 24 3.99 -1.76 1.68
CA ARG A 24 5.22 -1.56 0.89
C ARG A 24 4.96 -0.54 -0.21
N SER A 25 5.88 0.42 -0.34
CA SER A 25 5.85 1.37 -1.45
C SER A 25 6.12 0.65 -2.77
N LEU A 26 5.39 1.01 -3.83
CA LEU A 26 5.68 0.52 -5.18
C LEU A 26 7.11 0.86 -5.65
N ALA A 27 7.72 1.89 -5.05
CA ALA A 27 9.11 2.28 -5.33
C ALA A 27 10.15 1.34 -4.69
N GLU A 28 9.74 0.50 -3.74
CA GLU A 28 10.59 -0.43 -2.98
C GLU A 28 10.29 -1.89 -3.31
N LEU A 29 9.59 -2.15 -4.43
CA LEU A 29 9.29 -3.50 -4.87
C LEU A 29 10.58 -4.23 -5.27
N THR A 30 10.76 -5.41 -4.69
CA THR A 30 11.81 -6.33 -5.10
C THR A 30 11.41 -7.06 -6.39
N THR A 31 12.38 -7.70 -7.06
CA THR A 31 12.11 -8.55 -8.22
C THR A 31 11.10 -9.67 -7.89
N PHE A 32 11.16 -10.20 -6.67
CA PHE A 32 10.20 -11.20 -6.20
C PHE A 32 8.78 -10.66 -6.06
N ASP A 33 8.63 -9.45 -5.51
CA ASP A 33 7.33 -8.78 -5.38
C ASP A 33 6.71 -8.54 -6.76
N PHE A 34 7.54 -8.16 -7.74
CA PHE A 34 7.09 -7.96 -9.12
C PHE A 34 6.60 -9.26 -9.76
N VAL A 35 7.35 -10.36 -9.61
CA VAL A 35 6.92 -11.68 -10.10
C VAL A 35 5.62 -12.12 -9.43
N LEU A 36 5.50 -11.90 -8.12
CA LEU A 36 4.29 -12.23 -7.37
C LEU A 36 3.08 -11.43 -7.87
N LEU A 37 3.25 -10.13 -8.16
CA LEU A 37 2.19 -9.30 -8.73
C LEU A 37 1.75 -9.77 -10.12
N LEU A 38 2.70 -10.20 -10.97
CA LEU A 38 2.37 -10.78 -12.28
C LEU A 38 1.55 -12.07 -12.14
N MET A 39 1.92 -12.96 -11.22
CA MET A 39 1.18 -14.19 -10.96
C MET A 39 -0.23 -13.92 -10.40
N ILE A 40 -0.35 -12.95 -9.49
CA ILE A 40 -1.66 -12.52 -8.97
C ILE A 40 -2.50 -11.91 -10.10
N GLY A 41 -1.88 -11.11 -10.98
CA GLY A 41 -2.56 -10.52 -12.14
C GLY A 41 -3.14 -11.59 -13.08
N GLU A 42 -2.36 -12.59 -13.41
CA GLU A 42 -2.80 -13.71 -14.26
C GLU A 42 -3.94 -14.51 -13.60
N ALA A 43 -3.79 -14.89 -12.34
CA ALA A 43 -4.82 -15.59 -11.59
C ALA A 43 -6.12 -14.76 -11.47
N THR A 44 -5.98 -13.46 -11.30
CA THR A 44 -7.10 -12.51 -11.22
C THR A 44 -7.82 -12.42 -12.55
N GLN A 45 -7.09 -12.37 -13.67
CA GLN A 45 -7.67 -12.33 -15.01
C GLN A 45 -8.57 -13.53 -15.25
N GLN A 46 -8.11 -14.75 -14.95
CA GLN A 46 -8.91 -15.97 -15.11
C GLN A 46 -10.16 -15.95 -14.21
N ALA A 47 -10.05 -15.49 -12.98
CA ALA A 47 -11.17 -15.40 -12.06
C ALA A 47 -12.23 -14.35 -12.49
N LEU A 48 -11.79 -13.25 -13.09
CA LEU A 48 -12.67 -12.18 -13.55
C LEU A 48 -13.44 -12.54 -14.82
N LEU A 49 -12.74 -13.09 -15.81
CA LEU A 49 -13.33 -13.41 -17.14
C LEU A 49 -14.05 -14.77 -17.14
N GLY A 50 -13.57 -15.72 -16.32
CA GLY A 50 -14.08 -17.11 -16.36
C GLY A 50 -13.90 -17.70 -17.75
N ASP A 51 -14.95 -18.31 -18.28
CA ASP A 51 -14.95 -18.92 -19.62
C ASP A 51 -15.36 -17.94 -20.74
N ASP A 52 -15.75 -16.69 -20.37
CA ASP A 52 -16.21 -15.68 -21.34
C ASP A 52 -15.14 -14.61 -21.54
N PHE A 53 -14.33 -14.78 -22.58
CA PHE A 53 -13.29 -13.83 -23.01
C PHE A 53 -13.80 -12.79 -24.01
N SER A 54 -15.11 -12.57 -24.10
CA SER A 54 -15.69 -11.58 -25.00
C SER A 54 -15.26 -10.15 -24.60
N LEU A 55 -15.14 -9.27 -25.61
CA LEU A 55 -14.87 -7.85 -25.41
C LEU A 55 -15.92 -7.21 -24.49
N THR A 56 -17.18 -7.60 -24.65
CA THR A 56 -18.28 -7.09 -23.82
C THR A 56 -18.08 -7.45 -22.35
N ASN A 57 -17.72 -8.69 -22.04
CA ASN A 57 -17.48 -9.12 -20.66
C ASN A 57 -16.26 -8.39 -20.07
N SER A 58 -15.18 -8.25 -20.83
CA SER A 58 -13.99 -7.50 -20.42
C SER A 58 -14.31 -6.04 -20.09
N LEU A 59 -15.11 -5.36 -20.92
CA LEU A 59 -15.55 -3.99 -20.68
C LEU A 59 -16.41 -3.88 -19.41
N ILE A 60 -17.34 -4.81 -19.18
CA ILE A 60 -18.17 -4.82 -17.95
C ILE A 60 -17.28 -4.96 -16.73
N VAL A 61 -16.29 -5.85 -16.74
CA VAL A 61 -15.33 -6.04 -15.65
C VAL A 61 -14.55 -4.75 -15.38
N ILE A 62 -13.98 -4.14 -16.42
CA ILE A 62 -13.19 -2.90 -16.29
C ILE A 62 -14.05 -1.77 -15.72
N VAL A 63 -15.24 -1.54 -16.28
CA VAL A 63 -16.14 -0.48 -15.78
C VAL A 63 -16.53 -0.72 -14.32
N THR A 64 -16.78 -1.98 -13.95
CA THR A 64 -17.12 -2.34 -12.57
C THR A 64 -15.95 -2.02 -11.60
N LEU A 65 -14.73 -2.41 -11.97
CA LEU A 65 -13.55 -2.13 -11.13
C LEU A 65 -13.32 -0.64 -10.96
N VAL A 66 -13.40 0.13 -12.05
CA VAL A 66 -13.26 1.60 -12.01
C VAL A 66 -14.37 2.23 -11.18
N ALA A 67 -15.62 1.78 -11.33
CA ALA A 67 -16.75 2.31 -10.55
C ALA A 67 -16.59 2.05 -9.04
N ILE A 68 -16.09 0.86 -8.65
CA ILE A 68 -15.81 0.53 -7.26
C ILE A 68 -14.68 1.41 -6.73
N ASP A 69 -13.59 1.58 -7.47
CA ASP A 69 -12.43 2.38 -7.06
C ASP A 69 -12.83 3.85 -6.86
N VAL A 70 -13.54 4.45 -7.82
CA VAL A 70 -14.07 5.81 -7.72
C VAL A 70 -15.04 5.92 -6.55
N GLY A 71 -15.96 4.97 -6.38
CA GLY A 71 -16.90 4.93 -5.26
C GLY A 71 -16.20 4.90 -3.91
N LEU A 72 -15.17 4.06 -3.74
CA LEU A 72 -14.36 4.01 -2.54
C LEU A 72 -13.58 5.31 -2.31
N SER A 73 -13.05 5.92 -3.36
CA SER A 73 -12.36 7.21 -3.27
C SER A 73 -13.28 8.31 -2.76
N LEU A 74 -14.50 8.41 -3.29
CA LEU A 74 -15.50 9.36 -2.81
C LEU A 74 -15.93 9.08 -1.37
N LEU A 75 -16.08 7.81 -1.02
CA LEU A 75 -16.42 7.40 0.34
C LEU A 75 -15.32 7.76 1.34
N LYS A 76 -14.05 7.59 0.98
CA LYS A 76 -12.89 8.00 1.76
C LYS A 76 -12.86 9.52 2.00
N GLN A 77 -13.21 10.32 0.99
CA GLN A 77 -13.30 11.78 1.12
C GLN A 77 -14.39 12.20 2.12
N ARG A 78 -15.51 11.48 2.15
CA ARG A 78 -16.65 11.80 3.02
C ARG A 78 -16.49 11.27 4.44
N SER A 79 -15.71 10.19 4.65
CA SER A 79 -15.57 9.52 5.95
C SER A 79 -14.12 9.31 6.32
N ARG A 80 -13.65 10.05 7.35
CA ARG A 80 -12.31 9.87 7.93
C ARG A 80 -12.08 8.46 8.48
N TRP A 81 -13.13 7.82 8.98
CA TRP A 81 -13.03 6.46 9.49
C TRP A 81 -12.73 5.46 8.37
N VAL A 82 -13.40 5.60 7.21
CA VAL A 82 -13.16 4.75 6.02
C VAL A 82 -11.75 4.98 5.49
N SER A 83 -11.31 6.24 5.37
CA SER A 83 -9.95 6.57 4.95
C SER A 83 -8.90 5.95 5.88
N ARG A 84 -9.08 6.08 7.19
CA ARG A 84 -8.19 5.49 8.19
C ARG A 84 -8.16 3.96 8.12
N LEU A 85 -9.32 3.35 7.87
CA LEU A 85 -9.45 1.90 7.77
C LEU A 85 -8.76 1.35 6.50
N ILE A 86 -8.87 2.03 5.37
CA ILE A 86 -8.33 1.57 4.07
C ILE A 86 -6.86 1.96 3.94
N ASP A 87 -6.54 3.24 4.04
CA ASP A 87 -5.20 3.79 3.76
C ASP A 87 -4.29 3.79 5.01
N GLY A 88 -4.88 3.73 6.21
CA GLY A 88 -4.17 3.89 7.48
C GLY A 88 -3.81 5.36 7.78
N GLU A 89 -3.01 5.59 8.81
CA GLU A 89 -2.50 6.90 9.20
C GLU A 89 -0.98 6.95 9.15
N PRO A 90 -0.39 8.12 8.85
CA PRO A 90 1.04 8.32 9.04
C PRO A 90 1.43 7.98 10.48
N THR A 91 2.53 7.28 10.64
CA THR A 91 2.98 6.79 11.95
C THR A 91 4.42 7.21 12.20
N ILE A 92 4.68 7.96 13.24
CA ILE A 92 6.03 8.30 13.67
C ILE A 92 6.72 7.02 14.15
N ILE A 93 7.86 6.69 13.56
CA ILE A 93 8.67 5.49 13.86
C ILE A 93 10.00 5.82 14.52
N VAL A 94 10.50 7.05 14.33
CA VAL A 94 11.66 7.62 15.04
C VAL A 94 11.27 8.97 15.58
N GLU A 95 11.68 9.27 16.81
CA GLU A 95 11.50 10.55 17.47
C GLU A 95 12.77 10.94 18.23
N ASN A 96 13.36 12.09 17.85
CA ASN A 96 14.60 12.62 18.46
C ASN A 96 15.72 11.57 18.58
N GLY A 97 16.05 10.91 17.49
CA GLY A 97 17.09 9.90 17.42
C GLY A 97 16.76 8.57 18.12
N LYS A 98 15.52 8.35 18.52
CA LYS A 98 15.10 7.12 19.19
C LYS A 98 14.09 6.34 18.36
N LEU A 99 14.39 5.07 18.14
CA LEU A 99 13.48 4.14 17.47
C LEU A 99 12.29 3.80 18.36
N LEU A 100 11.09 3.93 17.81
CA LEU A 100 9.85 3.50 18.45
C LEU A 100 9.57 2.03 18.07
N HIS A 101 10.28 1.11 18.74
CA HIS A 101 10.32 -0.32 18.40
C HIS A 101 8.94 -0.98 18.25
N GLU A 102 7.97 -0.64 19.10
CA GLU A 102 6.61 -1.14 19.01
C GLU A 102 5.93 -0.76 17.68
N ARG A 103 6.17 0.48 17.21
CA ARG A 103 5.59 0.99 15.96
C ARG A 103 6.29 0.40 14.75
N LEU A 104 7.63 0.26 14.80
CA LEU A 104 8.39 -0.44 13.75
C LEU A 104 7.91 -1.89 13.61
N ARG A 105 7.79 -2.61 14.73
CA ARG A 105 7.34 -4.00 14.72
C ARG A 105 5.93 -4.15 14.13
N ARG A 106 5.00 -3.27 14.49
CA ARG A 106 3.64 -3.27 13.92
C ARG A 106 3.65 -2.98 12.42
N ALA A 107 4.57 -2.13 11.96
CA ALA A 107 4.76 -1.81 10.56
C ALA A 107 5.60 -2.86 9.80
N ARG A 108 6.17 -3.85 10.50
CA ARG A 108 7.11 -4.86 9.96
C ARG A 108 8.33 -4.22 9.30
N LEU A 109 8.84 -3.14 9.91
CA LEU A 109 10.03 -2.44 9.49
C LEU A 109 11.20 -2.75 10.42
N LEU A 110 12.40 -2.73 9.83
CA LEU A 110 13.66 -2.83 10.54
C LEU A 110 14.31 -1.45 10.67
N GLU A 111 15.26 -1.30 11.58
CA GLU A 111 16.10 -0.10 11.67
C GLU A 111 16.84 0.17 10.36
N ALA A 112 17.27 -0.89 9.66
CA ALA A 112 17.94 -0.79 8.37
C ALA A 112 17.08 -0.05 7.33
N ASP A 113 15.76 -0.30 7.29
CA ASP A 113 14.83 0.36 6.37
C ASP A 113 14.75 1.86 6.63
N VAL A 114 14.75 2.25 7.92
CA VAL A 114 14.76 3.66 8.33
C VAL A 114 16.05 4.35 7.92
N MET A 115 17.20 3.70 8.16
CA MET A 115 18.50 4.26 7.83
C MET A 115 18.74 4.31 6.32
N GLU A 116 18.18 3.36 5.54
CA GLU A 116 18.19 3.42 4.08
C GLU A 116 17.41 4.63 3.58
N ALA A 117 16.19 4.86 4.11
CA ALA A 117 15.39 6.01 3.77
C ALA A 117 16.08 7.34 4.17
N ALA A 118 16.74 7.37 5.33
CA ALA A 118 17.47 8.55 5.82
C ALA A 118 18.66 8.88 4.91
N ARG A 119 19.46 7.88 4.52
CA ARG A 119 20.59 8.07 3.59
C ARG A 119 20.12 8.51 2.21
N SER A 120 19.09 7.84 1.67
CA SER A 120 18.62 8.11 0.30
C SER A 120 17.93 9.46 0.15
N SER A 121 17.24 9.94 1.18
CA SER A 121 16.47 11.20 1.12
C SER A 121 17.21 12.42 1.64
N GLN A 122 18.05 12.27 2.66
CA GLN A 122 18.67 13.38 3.39
C GLN A 122 20.20 13.24 3.55
N GLY A 123 20.81 12.11 3.13
CA GLY A 123 22.23 11.84 3.33
C GLY A 123 22.63 11.60 4.80
N ILE A 124 21.66 11.31 5.67
CA ILE A 124 21.88 11.08 7.10
C ILE A 124 22.44 9.68 7.31
N GLU A 125 23.52 9.60 8.07
CA GLU A 125 24.22 8.32 8.36
C GLU A 125 23.97 7.80 9.78
N LYS A 126 23.52 8.67 10.70
CA LYS A 126 23.33 8.32 12.12
C LYS A 126 21.90 8.56 12.56
N LEU A 127 21.42 7.68 13.43
CA LEU A 127 20.06 7.75 13.95
C LEU A 127 19.81 9.03 14.78
N GLU A 128 20.84 9.49 15.48
CA GLU A 128 20.81 10.67 16.34
C GLU A 128 20.56 11.98 15.57
N GLU A 129 20.86 11.98 14.26
CA GLU A 129 20.64 13.11 13.37
C GLU A 129 19.19 13.20 12.86
N ILE A 130 18.35 12.20 13.19
CA ILE A 130 16.94 12.16 12.80
C ILE A 130 16.07 12.77 13.90
N LYS A 131 15.38 13.88 13.59
CA LYS A 131 14.35 14.45 14.46
C LYS A 131 13.09 13.60 14.44
N PHE A 132 12.56 13.35 13.25
CA PHE A 132 11.43 12.46 13.06
C PHE A 132 11.63 11.59 11.82
N ALA A 133 11.25 10.31 11.92
CA ALA A 133 10.97 9.48 10.76
C ALA A 133 9.51 9.05 10.84
N VAL A 134 8.79 9.23 9.72
CA VAL A 134 7.35 8.99 9.62
C VAL A 134 7.10 7.96 8.52
N LEU A 135 6.46 6.86 8.86
CA LEU A 135 5.92 5.95 7.88
C LEU A 135 4.64 6.55 7.30
N GLU A 136 4.69 6.92 6.03
CA GLU A 136 3.57 7.53 5.31
C GLU A 136 2.50 6.48 4.92
N ARG A 137 1.35 6.97 4.45
CA ARG A 137 0.24 6.11 4.01
C ARG A 137 0.61 5.22 2.82
N ASN A 138 1.47 5.73 1.93
CA ASN A 138 1.94 5.00 0.75
C ASN A 138 3.09 4.02 1.02
N GLY A 139 3.51 3.87 2.28
CA GLY A 139 4.61 3.00 2.70
C GLY A 139 6.00 3.61 2.63
N LYS A 140 6.16 4.84 2.11
CA LYS A 140 7.45 5.54 2.17
C LYS A 140 7.75 5.99 3.58
N ILE A 141 9.04 6.10 3.88
CA ILE A 141 9.53 6.68 5.12
C ILE A 141 10.02 8.10 4.83
N SER A 142 9.33 9.09 5.39
CA SER A 142 9.74 10.49 5.36
C SER A 142 10.67 10.76 6.54
N VAL A 143 11.82 11.37 6.28
CA VAL A 143 12.83 11.67 7.29
C VAL A 143 12.99 13.18 7.44
N ILE A 144 12.99 13.67 8.66
CA ILE A 144 13.22 15.06 9.03
C ILE A 144 14.48 15.08 9.90
N ALA A 145 15.52 15.77 9.43
CA ALA A 145 16.77 15.94 10.15
C ALA A 145 16.58 16.77 11.43
N GLN A 146 17.46 16.57 12.40
CA GLN A 146 17.60 17.53 13.50
C GLN A 146 18.18 18.84 12.95
N GLU A 147 17.62 19.95 13.35
CA GLU A 147 18.21 21.27 13.11
C GLU A 147 19.34 21.45 14.11
N ASP A 148 20.54 21.86 13.62
CA ASP A 148 21.68 22.26 14.46
C ASP A 148 21.34 23.46 15.36
#